data_ec7efee197b19e6ed44364544ce2ff5b
#
_entry.id   ec7efee197b19e6ed44364544ce2ff5b
#
_cell.length_a   1.000
_cell.length_b   1.000
_cell.length_c   1.000
_cell.angle_alpha   90.00
_cell.angle_beta   90.00
_cell.angle_gamma   90.00
#
_symmetry.space_group_name_H-M   'P 1'
#
loop_
_entity.id
_entity.type
_entity.pdbx_description
1 polymer ?
#
loop_
_entity_poly.entity_id
_entity_poly.type
_entity_poly.pdbx_seq_one_letter_code
_entity_poly.pdbx_strand_id
1 'polypeptide(L)'
;MKRVFFFSFPLLVALNLYAKEVYVGPGPNAQERLQEALILIEEGDTLIIKSGNYKFEDGLSLDVDGVTVKGEGIDSTILDFKNQQSGAQGLLVTSDRVTLSDFSILDAKGDALKVIGAKGINMINLKTEWTGGPKSTNGAYGFYPVESEDVLIDGCVAIGASDAGIYVGQSKNIIVRNSVAQYNVAGIEIENSYYADVYNN
;
A
#
# COMPACT_ATOMS: atom_id res chain seq x y z
N MET A 1 -42.16 -54.05 -9.70
CA MET A 1 -41.91 -52.78 -9.01
C MET A 1 -40.67 -52.16 -9.66
N LYS A 2 -40.83 -51.08 -10.48
CA LYS A 2 -39.71 -50.35 -11.08
C LYS A 2 -39.35 -49.20 -10.15
N ARG A 3 -38.13 -49.20 -9.61
CA ARG A 3 -37.58 -48.08 -8.82
C ARG A 3 -37.08 -47.02 -9.77
N VAL A 4 -37.65 -45.81 -9.73
CA VAL A 4 -37.17 -44.62 -10.41
C VAL A 4 -36.20 -43.91 -9.49
N PHE A 5 -34.92 -43.83 -9.89
CA PHE A 5 -33.92 -43.02 -9.18
C PHE A 5 -33.97 -41.57 -9.75
N PHE A 6 -34.37 -40.64 -8.90
CA PHE A 6 -34.22 -39.21 -9.19
C PHE A 6 -32.76 -38.78 -8.86
N PHE A 7 -31.98 -38.47 -9.87
CA PHE A 7 -30.71 -37.80 -9.68
C PHE A 7 -30.97 -36.27 -9.58
N SER A 8 -30.83 -35.71 -8.38
CA SER A 8 -30.84 -34.28 -8.15
C SER A 8 -29.44 -33.76 -8.49
N PHE A 9 -29.33 -33.02 -9.61
CA PHE A 9 -28.12 -32.28 -9.93
C PHE A 9 -28.16 -30.95 -9.14
N PRO A 10 -27.12 -30.64 -8.29
CA PRO A 10 -27.02 -29.33 -7.69
C PRO A 10 -26.71 -28.32 -8.80
N LEU A 11 -27.57 -27.31 -8.97
CA LEU A 11 -27.34 -26.18 -9.82
C LEU A 11 -26.23 -25.32 -9.19
N LEU A 12 -25.00 -25.45 -9.69
CA LEU A 12 -23.87 -24.58 -9.28
C LEU A 12 -24.13 -23.19 -9.91
N VAL A 13 -24.67 -22.27 -9.13
CA VAL A 13 -24.75 -20.87 -9.52
C VAL A 13 -23.34 -20.29 -9.39
N ALA A 14 -22.62 -20.17 -10.51
CA ALA A 14 -21.40 -19.40 -10.55
C ALA A 14 -21.77 -17.92 -10.38
N LEU A 15 -21.53 -17.38 -9.19
CA LEU A 15 -21.51 -15.94 -8.96
C LEU A 15 -20.31 -15.38 -9.76
N ASN A 16 -20.59 -14.74 -10.88
CA ASN A 16 -19.59 -13.91 -11.55
C ASN A 16 -19.36 -12.68 -10.68
N LEU A 17 -18.35 -12.71 -9.81
CA LEU A 17 -17.80 -11.54 -9.17
C LEU A 17 -17.06 -10.74 -10.25
N TYR A 18 -17.73 -9.74 -10.82
CA TYR A 18 -17.04 -8.76 -11.65
C TYR A 18 -16.29 -7.80 -10.74
N ALA A 19 -14.96 -7.74 -10.91
CA ALA A 19 -14.15 -6.69 -10.31
C ALA A 19 -14.74 -5.31 -10.67
N LYS A 20 -15.00 -4.49 -9.66
CA LYS A 20 -15.51 -3.13 -9.85
C LYS A 20 -14.42 -2.09 -9.61
N GLU A 21 -14.60 -0.92 -10.19
CA GLU A 21 -13.80 0.24 -9.88
C GLU A 21 -14.56 1.15 -8.92
N VAL A 22 -13.92 1.47 -7.78
CA VAL A 22 -14.41 2.42 -6.78
C VAL A 22 -13.59 3.70 -6.92
N TYR A 23 -14.23 4.86 -6.93
CA TYR A 23 -13.55 6.12 -7.15
C TYR A 23 -13.69 7.05 -5.94
N VAL A 24 -12.56 7.59 -5.47
CA VAL A 24 -12.53 8.63 -4.44
C VAL A 24 -11.81 9.85 -5.00
N GLY A 25 -12.50 11.00 -5.01
CA GLY A 25 -11.94 12.29 -5.42
C GLY A 25 -11.59 13.19 -4.23
N PRO A 26 -10.81 14.25 -4.42
CA PRO A 26 -10.51 15.24 -3.39
C PRO A 26 -11.78 16.00 -2.97
N GLY A 27 -11.69 16.80 -1.92
CA GLY A 27 -12.78 17.65 -1.45
C GLY A 27 -13.17 17.40 0.01
N PRO A 28 -14.33 17.90 0.45
CA PRO A 28 -14.77 17.75 1.84
C PRO A 28 -14.84 16.28 2.27
N ASN A 29 -14.43 16.01 3.50
CA ASN A 29 -14.42 14.68 4.12
C ASN A 29 -13.67 13.64 3.29
N ALA A 30 -12.59 14.05 2.59
CA ALA A 30 -11.83 13.13 1.74
C ALA A 30 -11.18 12.00 2.55
N GLN A 31 -10.77 12.29 3.80
CA GLN A 31 -10.21 11.29 4.70
C GLN A 31 -11.22 10.20 5.02
N GLU A 32 -12.42 10.58 5.48
CA GLU A 32 -13.48 9.64 5.85
C GLU A 32 -13.91 8.80 4.63
N ARG A 33 -14.11 9.45 3.48
CA ARG A 33 -14.50 8.75 2.24
C ARG A 33 -13.44 7.79 1.74
N LEU A 34 -12.15 8.15 1.86
CA LEU A 34 -11.07 7.25 1.45
C LEU A 34 -10.94 6.09 2.42
N GLN A 35 -11.00 6.33 3.74
CA GLN A 35 -10.96 5.26 4.73
C GLN A 35 -12.19 4.34 4.62
N GLU A 36 -13.38 4.89 4.38
CA GLU A 36 -14.59 4.10 4.12
C GLU A 36 -14.43 3.21 2.88
N ALA A 37 -13.89 3.75 1.80
CA ALA A 37 -13.62 2.98 0.58
C ALA A 37 -12.60 1.86 0.82
N LEU A 38 -11.54 2.10 1.60
CA LEU A 38 -10.54 1.08 1.99
C LEU A 38 -11.12 -0.03 2.88
N ILE A 39 -12.19 0.25 3.62
CA ILE A 39 -12.89 -0.74 4.46
C ILE A 39 -13.93 -1.54 3.65
N LEU A 40 -14.63 -0.88 2.73
CA LEU A 40 -15.78 -1.46 2.02
C LEU A 40 -15.42 -2.07 0.66
N ILE A 41 -14.16 -1.93 0.21
CA ILE A 41 -13.68 -2.57 -1.01
C ILE A 41 -13.74 -4.09 -0.87
N GLU A 42 -14.02 -4.80 -1.95
CA GLU A 42 -14.12 -6.27 -1.94
C GLU A 42 -12.96 -6.89 -2.74
N GLU A 43 -12.63 -8.15 -2.47
CA GLU A 43 -11.57 -8.88 -3.18
C GLU A 43 -11.80 -8.84 -4.71
N GLY A 44 -10.76 -8.49 -5.44
CA GLY A 44 -10.77 -8.30 -6.90
C GLY A 44 -11.06 -6.87 -7.36
N ASP A 45 -11.51 -6.00 -6.47
CA ASP A 45 -11.84 -4.61 -6.82
C ASP A 45 -10.59 -3.72 -6.97
N THR A 46 -10.79 -2.59 -7.65
CA THR A 46 -9.80 -1.52 -7.76
C THR A 46 -10.34 -0.23 -7.19
N LEU A 47 -9.68 0.30 -6.16
CA LEU A 47 -9.91 1.66 -5.66
C LEU A 47 -9.04 2.65 -6.43
N ILE A 48 -9.66 3.59 -7.11
CA ILE A 48 -8.99 4.67 -7.84
C ILE A 48 -9.10 5.97 -7.05
N ILE A 49 -7.95 6.43 -6.55
CA ILE A 49 -7.81 7.72 -5.88
C ILE A 49 -7.52 8.76 -6.96
N LYS A 50 -8.49 9.62 -7.23
CA LYS A 50 -8.39 10.65 -8.28
C LYS A 50 -7.28 11.66 -7.97
N SER A 51 -6.76 12.31 -9.00
CA SER A 51 -5.79 13.41 -8.86
C SER A 51 -6.27 14.48 -7.90
N GLY A 52 -5.38 14.90 -7.01
CA GLY A 52 -5.64 15.93 -6.01
C GLY A 52 -4.73 15.80 -4.79
N ASN A 53 -4.79 16.80 -3.92
CA ASN A 53 -4.11 16.80 -2.65
C ASN A 53 -5.13 16.50 -1.54
N TYR A 54 -4.92 15.39 -0.84
CA TYR A 54 -5.76 14.90 0.24
C TYR A 54 -5.05 15.15 1.57
N LYS A 55 -5.66 15.95 2.43
CA LYS A 55 -5.09 16.27 3.75
C LYS A 55 -5.68 15.38 4.82
N PHE A 56 -4.82 14.73 5.59
CA PHE A 56 -5.18 13.77 6.61
C PHE A 56 -4.76 14.22 8.01
N GLU A 57 -5.64 14.00 8.97
CA GLU A 57 -5.38 14.16 10.41
C GLU A 57 -5.17 12.83 11.12
N ASP A 58 -5.58 11.72 10.49
CA ASP A 58 -5.40 10.35 10.97
C ASP A 58 -4.71 9.47 9.94
N GLY A 59 -4.06 8.38 10.41
CA GLY A 59 -3.54 7.35 9.52
C GLY A 59 -4.66 6.59 8.80
N LEU A 60 -4.33 6.05 7.64
CA LEU A 60 -5.21 5.18 6.86
C LEU A 60 -4.85 3.71 7.08
N SER A 61 -5.83 2.81 6.93
CA SER A 61 -5.61 1.37 7.00
C SER A 61 -6.37 0.60 5.93
N LEU A 62 -5.73 -0.44 5.41
CA LEU A 62 -6.28 -1.41 4.46
C LEU A 62 -6.09 -2.82 5.01
N ASP A 63 -7.19 -3.55 5.19
CA ASP A 63 -7.22 -4.93 5.70
C ASP A 63 -8.18 -5.79 4.85
N VAL A 64 -8.09 -5.65 3.52
CA VAL A 64 -8.89 -6.43 2.57
C VAL A 64 -7.96 -7.07 1.55
N ASP A 65 -8.04 -8.38 1.42
CA ASP A 65 -7.21 -9.17 0.51
C ASP A 65 -7.54 -8.95 -0.96
N GLY A 66 -6.53 -9.11 -1.83
CA GLY A 66 -6.73 -9.23 -3.27
C GLY A 66 -7.21 -7.96 -3.96
N VAL A 67 -6.92 -6.79 -3.42
CA VAL A 67 -7.38 -5.50 -3.96
C VAL A 67 -6.26 -4.69 -4.59
N THR A 68 -6.63 -3.79 -5.48
CA THR A 68 -5.73 -2.78 -6.05
C THR A 68 -6.12 -1.40 -5.54
N VAL A 69 -5.17 -0.63 -5.02
CA VAL A 69 -5.32 0.80 -4.71
C VAL A 69 -4.41 1.59 -5.63
N LYS A 70 -5.00 2.43 -6.46
CA LYS A 70 -4.29 3.13 -7.52
C LYS A 70 -4.57 4.62 -7.52
N GLY A 71 -3.51 5.44 -7.60
CA GLY A 71 -3.61 6.86 -7.90
C GLY A 71 -3.57 7.15 -9.40
N GLU A 72 -3.51 8.42 -9.75
CA GLU A 72 -3.36 8.90 -11.13
C GLU A 72 -1.97 9.50 -11.39
N GLY A 73 -0.97 9.12 -10.56
CA GLY A 73 0.45 9.50 -10.66
C GLY A 73 1.00 10.08 -9.37
N ILE A 74 2.31 9.87 -9.13
CA ILE A 74 2.99 10.31 -7.89
C ILE A 74 3.02 11.83 -7.70
N ASP A 75 2.89 12.60 -8.75
CA ASP A 75 2.82 14.06 -8.70
C ASP A 75 1.39 14.60 -8.80
N SER A 76 0.42 13.70 -8.99
CA SER A 76 -0.98 14.05 -9.22
C SER A 76 -1.90 13.62 -8.07
N THR A 77 -1.67 12.45 -7.49
CA THR A 77 -2.44 11.93 -6.35
C THR A 77 -1.56 11.99 -5.10
N ILE A 78 -1.84 12.91 -4.21
CA ILE A 78 -1.00 13.24 -3.06
C ILE A 78 -1.77 13.01 -1.77
N LEU A 79 -1.33 12.06 -0.96
CA LEU A 79 -1.82 11.78 0.38
C LEU A 79 -0.93 12.53 1.39
N ASP A 80 -1.38 13.69 1.85
CA ASP A 80 -0.63 14.63 2.69
C ASP A 80 -1.00 14.47 4.17
N PHE A 81 -0.08 13.92 4.95
CA PHE A 81 -0.22 13.67 6.40
C PHE A 81 0.43 14.74 7.27
N LYS A 82 0.78 15.89 6.72
CA LYS A 82 1.44 16.97 7.48
C LYS A 82 0.71 17.41 8.74
N ASN A 83 -0.61 17.26 8.76
CA ASN A 83 -1.45 17.61 9.89
C ASN A 83 -1.85 16.40 10.75
N GLN A 84 -1.24 15.24 10.54
CA GLN A 84 -1.59 14.01 11.25
C GLN A 84 -1.50 14.17 12.76
N GLN A 85 -2.58 13.86 13.46
CA GLN A 85 -2.70 13.92 14.92
C GLN A 85 -2.62 12.52 15.53
N SER A 86 -3.22 11.53 14.90
CA SER A 86 -3.28 10.16 15.37
C SER A 86 -2.76 9.16 14.33
N GLY A 87 -2.58 7.90 14.77
CA GLY A 87 -1.95 6.88 13.97
C GLY A 87 -0.41 6.98 14.00
N ALA A 88 0.25 5.85 13.81
CA ALA A 88 1.71 5.75 13.80
C ALA A 88 2.26 5.62 12.35
N GLN A 89 1.39 5.50 11.36
CA GLN A 89 1.74 5.38 9.94
C GLN A 89 0.86 6.32 9.10
N GLY A 90 1.33 6.65 7.88
CA GLY A 90 0.48 7.26 6.87
C GLY A 90 -0.55 6.25 6.35
N LEU A 91 -0.10 5.15 5.75
CA LEU A 91 -0.93 4.03 5.33
C LEU A 91 -0.41 2.72 5.94
N LEU A 92 -1.29 1.98 6.62
CA LEU A 92 -1.04 0.62 7.12
C LEU A 92 -1.76 -0.39 6.23
N VAL A 93 -1.06 -1.45 5.82
CA VAL A 93 -1.62 -2.60 5.09
C VAL A 93 -1.34 -3.87 5.87
N THR A 94 -2.38 -4.66 6.14
CA THR A 94 -2.32 -5.93 6.88
C THR A 94 -2.87 -7.11 6.08
N SER A 95 -3.22 -6.89 4.84
CA SER A 95 -3.90 -7.84 3.95
C SER A 95 -2.99 -8.40 2.85
N ASP A 96 -3.36 -9.56 2.32
CA ASP A 96 -2.63 -10.30 1.29
C ASP A 96 -3.00 -9.86 -0.14
N ARG A 97 -2.12 -10.12 -1.10
CA ARG A 97 -2.34 -9.93 -2.55
C ARG A 97 -2.77 -8.52 -2.93
N VAL A 98 -2.17 -7.53 -2.28
CA VAL A 98 -2.46 -6.12 -2.52
C VAL A 98 -1.49 -5.50 -3.52
N THR A 99 -2.02 -4.71 -4.42
CA THR A 99 -1.23 -3.83 -5.30
C THR A 99 -1.53 -2.37 -4.97
N LEU A 100 -0.47 -1.62 -4.66
CA LEU A 100 -0.51 -0.17 -4.44
C LEU A 100 0.28 0.50 -5.57
N SER A 101 -0.31 1.49 -6.25
CA SER A 101 0.41 2.17 -7.35
C SER A 101 0.03 3.62 -7.56
N ASP A 102 0.97 4.38 -8.12
CA ASP A 102 0.76 5.67 -8.76
C ASP A 102 0.22 6.78 -7.83
N PHE A 103 0.69 6.85 -6.57
CA PHE A 103 0.38 7.95 -5.65
C PHE A 103 1.56 8.25 -4.72
N SER A 104 1.48 9.39 -4.04
CA SER A 104 2.46 9.84 -3.04
C SER A 104 1.88 9.87 -1.64
N ILE A 105 2.73 9.54 -0.65
CA ILE A 105 2.48 9.71 0.79
C ILE A 105 3.47 10.73 1.31
N LEU A 106 3.00 11.87 1.77
CA LEU A 106 3.85 12.97 2.22
C LEU A 106 3.70 13.23 3.72
N ASP A 107 4.82 13.59 4.35
CA ASP A 107 4.90 14.15 5.70
C ASP A 107 4.19 13.31 6.79
N ALA A 108 4.19 11.98 6.67
CA ALA A 108 3.63 11.11 7.69
C ALA A 108 4.35 11.30 9.03
N LYS A 109 3.60 11.23 10.14
CA LYS A 109 4.13 11.42 11.49
C LYS A 109 5.07 10.29 11.93
N GLY A 110 4.80 9.08 11.50
CA GLY A 110 5.66 7.90 11.64
C GLY A 110 6.05 7.34 10.30
N ASP A 111 6.02 6.01 10.13
CA ASP A 111 6.33 5.38 8.84
C ASP A 111 5.33 5.81 7.76
N ALA A 112 5.81 6.08 6.55
CA ALA A 112 4.89 6.56 5.51
C ALA A 112 3.97 5.44 5.01
N LEU A 113 4.52 4.32 4.55
CA LEU A 113 3.78 3.13 4.13
C LEU A 113 4.30 1.90 4.88
N LYS A 114 3.49 1.36 5.77
CA LYS A 114 3.79 0.13 6.49
C LYS A 114 2.96 -1.04 5.99
N VAL A 115 3.63 -2.15 5.71
CA VAL A 115 2.99 -3.45 5.41
C VAL A 115 3.46 -4.44 6.46
N ILE A 116 2.56 -5.15 7.11
CA ILE A 116 2.91 -6.12 8.15
C ILE A 116 2.16 -7.44 7.98
N GLY A 117 2.92 -8.54 8.01
CA GLY A 117 2.39 -9.91 8.02
C GLY A 117 1.73 -10.33 6.71
N ALA A 118 1.94 -9.61 5.62
CA ALA A 118 1.22 -9.78 4.36
C ALA A 118 2.00 -10.62 3.33
N LYS A 119 1.28 -11.26 2.42
CA LYS A 119 1.83 -12.04 1.33
C LYS A 119 1.35 -11.53 -0.03
N GLY A 120 2.28 -11.40 -0.99
CA GLY A 120 1.97 -10.96 -2.36
C GLY A 120 1.70 -9.46 -2.45
N ILE A 121 2.65 -8.64 -1.97
CA ILE A 121 2.52 -7.19 -1.94
C ILE A 121 3.29 -6.57 -3.09
N ASN A 122 2.62 -5.78 -3.89
CA ASN A 122 3.22 -4.99 -4.96
C ASN A 122 3.10 -3.49 -4.65
N MET A 123 4.24 -2.81 -4.55
CA MET A 123 4.38 -1.36 -4.43
C MET A 123 5.04 -0.86 -5.71
N ILE A 124 4.26 -0.19 -6.58
CA ILE A 124 4.69 0.16 -7.93
C ILE A 124 4.53 1.66 -8.16
N ASN A 125 5.61 2.33 -8.58
CA ASN A 125 5.57 3.76 -8.90
C ASN A 125 4.89 4.59 -7.80
N LEU A 126 5.35 4.40 -6.56
CA LEU A 126 4.91 5.16 -5.38
C LEU A 126 5.99 6.14 -4.95
N LYS A 127 5.59 7.20 -4.26
CA LYS A 127 6.53 8.11 -3.61
C LYS A 127 6.19 8.29 -2.12
N THR A 128 7.23 8.26 -1.28
CA THR A 128 7.15 8.68 0.12
C THR A 128 8.14 9.81 0.35
N GLU A 129 7.71 10.90 0.97
CA GLU A 129 8.57 12.06 1.15
C GLU A 129 8.22 12.85 2.42
N TRP A 130 9.24 13.32 3.13
CA TRP A 130 9.14 14.37 4.14
C TRP A 130 9.60 15.70 3.51
N THR A 131 8.64 16.55 3.16
CA THR A 131 8.84 17.78 2.36
C THR A 131 9.66 18.86 3.08
N GLY A 132 9.79 18.77 4.41
CA GLY A 132 10.67 19.62 5.23
C GLY A 132 12.15 19.30 5.11
N GLY A 133 12.55 18.34 4.27
CA GLY A 133 13.91 17.81 4.14
C GLY A 133 14.27 16.81 5.24
N PRO A 134 15.50 16.27 5.22
CA PRO A 134 15.93 15.25 6.17
C PRO A 134 16.03 15.83 7.59
N LYS A 135 15.35 15.18 8.53
CA LYS A 135 15.35 15.53 9.96
C LYS A 135 15.22 14.26 10.79
N SER A 136 15.89 14.23 11.94
CA SER A 136 15.75 13.13 12.91
C SER A 136 14.35 13.00 13.53
N THR A 137 13.48 13.99 13.29
CA THR A 137 12.08 14.00 13.75
C THR A 137 11.09 13.51 12.70
N ASN A 138 11.56 13.20 11.49
CA ASN A 138 10.75 12.56 10.47
C ASN A 138 10.41 11.12 10.88
N GLY A 139 9.43 10.50 10.23
CA GLY A 139 9.17 9.08 10.41
C GLY A 139 10.37 8.22 10.00
N ALA A 140 10.48 7.03 10.60
CA ALA A 140 11.66 6.19 10.42
C ALA A 140 11.78 5.66 9.00
N TYR A 141 10.69 5.16 8.42
CA TYR A 141 10.75 4.43 7.16
C TYR A 141 9.78 5.01 6.11
N GLY A 142 10.28 5.12 4.87
CA GLY A 142 9.43 5.46 3.72
C GLY A 142 8.55 4.28 3.34
N PHE A 143 9.14 3.19 2.87
CA PHE A 143 8.49 1.91 2.60
C PHE A 143 8.94 0.90 3.65
N TYR A 144 7.99 0.29 4.36
CA TYR A 144 8.27 -0.59 5.48
C TYR A 144 7.46 -1.89 5.44
N PRO A 145 7.74 -2.82 4.52
CA PRO A 145 7.26 -4.18 4.64
C PRO A 145 8.05 -4.96 5.70
N VAL A 146 7.33 -5.59 6.61
CA VAL A 146 7.89 -6.40 7.69
C VAL A 146 7.06 -7.67 7.90
N GLU A 147 7.72 -8.78 8.27
CA GLU A 147 7.07 -10.10 8.44
C GLU A 147 6.25 -10.53 7.20
N SER A 148 6.71 -10.14 6.00
CA SER A 148 5.96 -10.28 4.76
C SER A 148 6.63 -11.27 3.79
N GLU A 149 5.85 -11.79 2.84
CA GLU A 149 6.33 -12.73 1.80
C GLU A 149 5.90 -12.26 0.40
N ASP A 150 6.74 -12.55 -0.61
CA ASP A 150 6.49 -12.16 -2.00
C ASP A 150 6.29 -10.64 -2.14
N VAL A 151 7.33 -9.88 -1.78
CA VAL A 151 7.31 -8.40 -1.76
C VAL A 151 7.97 -7.85 -3.02
N LEU A 152 7.28 -7.03 -3.78
CA LEU A 152 7.81 -6.25 -4.90
C LEU A 152 7.76 -4.75 -4.59
N ILE A 153 8.91 -4.07 -4.72
CA ILE A 153 9.03 -2.61 -4.72
C ILE A 153 9.69 -2.23 -6.04
N ASP A 154 8.95 -1.59 -6.95
CA ASP A 154 9.39 -1.29 -8.31
C ASP A 154 9.09 0.16 -8.70
N GLY A 155 10.12 0.88 -9.12
CA GLY A 155 9.97 2.26 -9.58
C GLY A 155 9.56 3.26 -8.49
N CYS A 156 9.82 2.93 -7.21
CA CYS A 156 9.41 3.75 -6.07
C CYS A 156 10.45 4.81 -5.70
N VAL A 157 10.01 5.88 -5.05
CA VAL A 157 10.87 6.99 -4.61
C VAL A 157 10.68 7.22 -3.11
N ALA A 158 11.77 7.19 -2.32
CA ALA A 158 11.75 7.41 -0.87
C ALA A 158 12.69 8.55 -0.47
N ILE A 159 12.16 9.62 0.13
CA ILE A 159 12.90 10.85 0.41
C ILE A 159 12.73 11.30 1.85
N GLY A 160 13.86 11.50 2.55
CA GLY A 160 13.92 12.23 3.81
C GLY A 160 13.50 11.46 5.05
N ALA A 161 13.43 10.13 5.01
CA ALA A 161 13.20 9.30 6.20
C ALA A 161 14.32 9.51 7.25
N SER A 162 13.97 9.43 8.54
CA SER A 162 14.94 9.60 9.64
C SER A 162 15.79 8.36 9.87
N ASP A 163 15.50 7.26 9.20
CA ASP A 163 16.26 6.02 9.18
C ASP A 163 16.37 5.53 7.72
N ALA A 164 15.63 4.53 7.27
CA ALA A 164 15.76 4.02 5.90
C ALA A 164 14.64 4.50 4.97
N GLY A 165 15.01 4.84 3.73
CA GLY A 165 14.03 5.14 2.68
C GLY A 165 13.17 3.94 2.35
N ILE A 166 13.81 2.79 2.15
CA ILE A 166 13.16 1.48 1.94
C ILE A 166 13.75 0.51 2.95
N TYR A 167 12.92 0.00 3.86
CA TYR A 167 13.31 -1.03 4.82
C TYR A 167 12.43 -2.27 4.63
N VAL A 168 13.05 -3.43 4.47
CA VAL A 168 12.35 -4.72 4.40
C VAL A 168 12.90 -5.62 5.50
N GLY A 169 12.07 -5.96 6.48
CA GLY A 169 12.50 -6.73 7.65
C GLY A 169 11.75 -8.04 7.81
N GLN A 170 12.44 -9.10 8.30
CA GLN A 170 11.86 -10.39 8.67
C GLN A 170 10.98 -11.01 7.58
N SER A 171 11.37 -10.80 6.32
CA SER A 171 10.56 -11.09 5.13
C SER A 171 11.28 -12.07 4.19
N LYS A 172 10.59 -12.59 3.19
CA LYS A 172 11.20 -13.46 2.17
C LYS A 172 10.64 -13.25 0.77
N ASN A 173 11.40 -13.68 -0.25
CA ASN A 173 11.08 -13.51 -1.66
C ASN A 173 10.86 -12.01 -1.99
N ILE A 174 11.93 -11.23 -1.92
CA ILE A 174 11.88 -9.78 -2.00
C ILE A 174 12.52 -9.33 -3.30
N ILE A 175 11.88 -8.41 -3.99
CA ILE A 175 12.46 -7.69 -5.13
C ILE A 175 12.34 -6.20 -4.87
N VAL A 176 13.49 -5.49 -4.85
CA VAL A 176 13.55 -4.03 -4.83
C VAL A 176 14.32 -3.58 -6.07
N ARG A 177 13.65 -2.90 -6.98
CA ARG A 177 14.28 -2.51 -8.24
C ARG A 177 13.80 -1.17 -8.80
N ASN A 178 14.62 -0.57 -9.67
CA ASN A 178 14.30 0.66 -10.39
C ASN A 178 13.85 1.80 -9.47
N SER A 179 14.25 1.77 -8.21
CA SER A 179 13.77 2.66 -7.16
C SER A 179 14.85 3.67 -6.77
N VAL A 180 14.44 4.79 -6.20
CA VAL A 180 15.32 5.87 -5.75
C VAL A 180 15.11 6.11 -4.27
N ALA A 181 16.17 6.02 -3.46
CA ALA A 181 16.15 6.36 -2.05
C ALA A 181 17.20 7.43 -1.78
N GLN A 182 16.78 8.65 -1.41
CA GLN A 182 17.69 9.77 -1.25
C GLN A 182 17.37 10.63 -0.03
N TYR A 183 18.42 11.23 0.54
CA TYR A 183 18.31 12.08 1.72
C TYR A 183 17.73 11.37 2.96
N ASN A 184 17.83 10.04 3.03
CA ASN A 184 17.55 9.21 4.19
C ASN A 184 18.87 8.92 4.93
N VAL A 185 18.83 8.37 6.14
CA VAL A 185 20.05 7.90 6.83
C VAL A 185 20.60 6.67 6.10
N ALA A 186 19.74 5.67 5.83
CA ALA A 186 20.05 4.57 4.93
C ALA A 186 19.16 4.62 3.69
N GLY A 187 19.68 4.24 2.53
CA GLY A 187 18.90 4.21 1.28
C GLY A 187 17.92 3.03 1.28
N ILE A 188 18.47 1.82 1.21
CA ILE A 188 17.74 0.56 1.16
C ILE A 188 18.36 -0.39 2.18
N GLU A 189 17.55 -0.93 3.07
CA GLU A 189 17.93 -1.93 4.06
C GLU A 189 17.08 -3.19 3.93
N ILE A 190 17.74 -4.35 3.95
CA ILE A 190 17.08 -5.66 3.97
C ILE A 190 17.62 -6.40 5.20
N GLU A 191 16.79 -6.55 6.24
CA GLU A 191 17.20 -7.13 7.50
C GLU A 191 16.46 -8.42 7.85
N ASN A 192 17.20 -9.40 8.42
CA ASN A 192 16.63 -10.69 8.86
C ASN A 192 15.70 -11.35 7.83
N SER A 193 16.06 -11.22 6.57
CA SER A 193 15.22 -11.58 5.42
C SER A 193 15.93 -12.59 4.52
N TYR A 194 15.17 -13.28 3.65
CA TYR A 194 15.68 -14.34 2.78
C TYR A 194 15.25 -14.12 1.34
N TYR A 195 16.12 -14.48 0.39
CA TYR A 195 15.85 -14.44 -1.05
C TYR A 195 15.47 -13.02 -1.52
N ALA A 196 16.42 -12.09 -1.34
CA ALA A 196 16.24 -10.71 -1.74
C ALA A 196 17.10 -10.36 -2.96
N ASP A 197 16.45 -9.88 -4.01
CA ASP A 197 17.07 -9.30 -5.20
C ASP A 197 16.92 -7.79 -5.17
N VAL A 198 18.05 -7.07 -5.06
CA VAL A 198 18.08 -5.60 -5.01
C VAL A 198 18.95 -5.10 -6.16
N TYR A 199 18.35 -4.49 -7.18
CA TYR A 199 19.06 -4.11 -8.39
C TYR A 199 18.46 -2.90 -9.13
N ASN A 200 19.30 -2.20 -9.90
CA ASN A 200 18.93 -1.01 -10.68
C ASN A 200 18.35 0.14 -9.84
N ASN A 201 18.78 0.30 -8.60
CA ASN A 201 18.35 1.37 -7.71
C ASN A 201 19.36 2.50 -7.63
#